data_a9bea8f953e3f37a26d9b69acfeebcb3
#
_entry.id   a9bea8f953e3f37a26d9b69acfeebcb3
#
_cell.length_a   1.000
_cell.length_b   1.000
_cell.length_c   1.000
_cell.angle_alpha   90.00
_cell.angle_beta   90.00
_cell.angle_gamma   90.00
#
_symmetry.space_group_name_H-M   'P 1'
#
loop_
_entity.id
_entity.type
_entity.pdbx_description
1 polymer ?
#
loop_
_entity_poly.entity_id
_entity_poly.type
_entity_poly.pdbx_seq_one_letter_code
_entity_poly.pdbx_strand_id
1 'polypeptide(L)'
;MDKAFDVKMIADFIPTLAGYLPITLYILALSLIFGFILGVLLSLPRIYKIPVLDQLARVYISFFRGTPIMVQLFIVFYGIPALSSIVGIDLSQMDPLYAAIATYALSSAATIAEVIRAGVNSVDAGQAEAAYSIGLSRRQTFLRIILPQALYQALPNFGNLVIGYLKDTSLAFSIGVMDMSGRGQTLITLSNHALEVYISLSIIYYLTAVLLEYSFKWIEKRVKKENTRFTSIFDIEL
;
A
#
# COMPACT_ATOMS: atom_id res chain seq x y z
N MET A 1 -20.25 -5.85 31.09
CA MET A 1 -21.60 -5.85 30.48
C MET A 1 -21.65 -4.66 29.55
N ASP A 2 -21.91 -4.86 28.28
CA ASP A 2 -22.12 -3.75 27.35
C ASP A 2 -23.34 -2.95 27.76
N LYS A 3 -23.21 -1.63 27.65
CA LYS A 3 -24.36 -0.74 27.90
C LYS A 3 -25.40 -0.89 26.79
N ALA A 4 -26.63 -0.48 27.04
CA ALA A 4 -27.64 -0.42 26.00
C ALA A 4 -27.17 0.46 24.85
N PHE A 5 -27.47 0.06 23.61
CA PHE A 5 -27.12 0.79 22.42
C PHE A 5 -27.68 2.22 22.39
N ASP A 6 -26.81 3.20 22.19
CA ASP A 6 -27.15 4.63 22.12
C ASP A 6 -26.59 5.27 20.83
N VAL A 7 -27.48 5.59 19.90
CA VAL A 7 -27.15 6.22 18.61
C VAL A 7 -26.43 7.57 18.80
N LYS A 8 -26.68 8.32 19.87
CA LYS A 8 -26.04 9.61 20.14
C LYS A 8 -24.54 9.44 20.35
N MET A 9 -24.14 8.36 21.04
CA MET A 9 -22.71 8.05 21.25
C MET A 9 -21.92 7.90 19.97
N ILE A 10 -22.54 7.47 18.86
CA ILE A 10 -21.86 7.39 17.55
C ILE A 10 -21.39 8.78 17.13
N ALA A 11 -22.27 9.79 17.22
CA ALA A 11 -21.92 11.17 16.86
C ALA A 11 -20.87 11.77 17.82
N ASP A 12 -20.93 11.44 19.11
CA ASP A 12 -20.00 11.93 20.13
C ASP A 12 -18.59 11.34 19.97
N PHE A 13 -18.46 10.09 19.48
CA PHE A 13 -17.17 9.44 19.28
C PHE A 13 -16.46 9.89 17.99
N ILE A 14 -17.20 10.29 16.94
CA ILE A 14 -16.63 10.68 15.64
C ILE A 14 -15.55 11.78 15.77
N PRO A 15 -15.76 12.92 16.45
CA PRO A 15 -14.73 13.96 16.57
C PRO A 15 -13.46 13.46 17.25
N THR A 16 -13.62 12.66 18.33
CA THR A 16 -12.49 12.10 19.07
C THR A 16 -11.67 11.14 18.22
N LEU A 17 -12.33 10.25 17.47
CA LEU A 17 -11.66 9.28 16.59
C LEU A 17 -11.03 9.98 15.39
N ALA A 18 -11.73 10.93 14.77
CA ALA A 18 -11.20 11.71 13.63
C ALA A 18 -9.93 12.50 13.98
N GLY A 19 -9.75 12.90 15.25
CA GLY A 19 -8.51 13.51 15.74
C GLY A 19 -7.28 12.61 15.61
N TYR A 20 -7.46 11.29 15.52
CA TYR A 20 -6.38 10.30 15.33
C TYR A 20 -6.21 9.85 13.86
N LEU A 21 -7.10 10.27 12.96
CA LEU A 21 -6.97 10.01 11.52
C LEU A 21 -5.62 10.45 10.94
N PRO A 22 -5.04 11.61 11.33
CA PRO A 22 -3.71 11.99 10.84
C PRO A 22 -2.61 10.96 11.12
N ILE A 23 -2.65 10.27 12.28
CA ILE A 23 -1.68 9.22 12.62
C ILE A 23 -1.88 8.00 11.70
N THR A 24 -3.12 7.57 11.47
CA THR A 24 -3.46 6.51 10.54
C THR A 24 -2.97 6.82 9.13
N LEU A 25 -3.19 8.04 8.63
CA LEU A 25 -2.72 8.49 7.32
C LEU A 25 -1.20 8.64 7.25
N TYR A 26 -0.55 9.03 8.35
CA TYR A 26 0.91 9.10 8.44
C TYR A 26 1.55 7.70 8.31
N ILE A 27 1.02 6.71 9.04
CA ILE A 27 1.44 5.31 8.90
C ILE A 27 1.27 4.86 7.45
N LEU A 28 0.09 5.06 6.86
CA LEU A 28 -0.20 4.70 5.47
C LEU A 28 0.79 5.35 4.50
N ALA A 29 0.98 6.67 4.59
CA ALA A 29 1.82 7.42 3.66
C ALA A 29 3.28 6.97 3.71
N LEU A 30 3.88 6.89 4.90
CA LEU A 30 5.28 6.47 5.03
C LEU A 30 5.48 5.02 4.61
N SER A 31 4.56 4.13 4.99
CA SER A 31 4.63 2.72 4.59
C SER A 31 4.57 2.56 3.08
N LEU A 32 3.71 3.31 2.40
CA LEU A 32 3.61 3.27 0.94
C LEU A 32 4.80 3.92 0.23
N ILE A 33 5.38 5.00 0.78
CA ILE A 33 6.59 5.63 0.22
C ILE A 33 7.77 4.64 0.27
N PHE A 34 8.07 4.09 1.45
CA PHE A 34 9.16 3.13 1.58
C PHE A 34 8.86 1.82 0.84
N GLY A 35 7.61 1.35 0.89
CA GLY A 35 7.15 0.19 0.15
C GLY A 35 7.25 0.37 -1.36
N PHE A 36 6.98 1.57 -1.88
CA PHE A 36 7.14 1.87 -3.31
C PHE A 36 8.60 1.80 -3.74
N ILE A 37 9.52 2.41 -2.97
CA ILE A 37 10.96 2.36 -3.26
C ILE A 37 11.44 0.90 -3.30
N LEU A 38 11.13 0.12 -2.25
CA LEU A 38 11.51 -1.29 -2.19
C LEU A 38 10.81 -2.14 -3.26
N GLY A 39 9.54 -1.86 -3.56
CA GLY A 39 8.75 -2.55 -4.57
C GLY A 39 9.31 -2.36 -5.98
N VAL A 40 9.74 -1.15 -6.31
CA VAL A 40 10.46 -0.88 -7.56
C VAL A 40 11.75 -1.70 -7.62
N LEU A 41 12.57 -1.67 -6.56
CA LEU A 41 13.83 -2.45 -6.51
C LEU A 41 13.59 -3.95 -6.66
N LEU A 42 12.54 -4.50 -6.04
CA LEU A 42 12.15 -5.91 -6.16
C LEU A 42 11.59 -6.27 -7.55
N SER A 43 10.94 -5.32 -8.22
CA SER A 43 10.35 -5.55 -9.54
C SER A 43 11.40 -5.63 -10.66
N LEU A 44 12.49 -4.87 -10.56
CA LEU A 44 13.54 -4.81 -11.59
C LEU A 44 14.15 -6.18 -11.93
N PRO A 45 14.65 -6.97 -10.94
CA PRO A 45 15.18 -8.30 -11.24
C PRO A 45 14.17 -9.23 -11.89
N ARG A 46 12.88 -9.07 -11.55
CA ARG A 46 11.80 -9.87 -12.10
C ARG A 46 11.44 -9.50 -13.54
N ILE A 47 11.49 -8.22 -13.87
CA ILE A 47 11.28 -7.71 -15.24
C ILE A 47 12.44 -8.10 -16.14
N TYR A 48 13.68 -7.91 -15.67
CA TYR A 48 14.90 -8.20 -16.45
C TYR A 48 15.35 -9.66 -16.34
N LYS A 49 14.65 -10.51 -15.58
CA LYS A 49 14.94 -11.94 -15.39
C LYS A 49 16.39 -12.22 -14.94
N ILE A 50 16.89 -11.42 -13.97
CA ILE A 50 18.24 -11.60 -13.40
C ILE A 50 18.22 -12.85 -12.49
N PRO A 51 18.90 -13.97 -12.83
CA PRO A 51 18.55 -15.30 -12.31
C PRO A 51 18.48 -15.41 -10.78
N VAL A 52 19.52 -15.04 -10.06
CA VAL A 52 19.58 -15.15 -8.59
C VAL A 52 18.67 -14.13 -7.90
N LEU A 53 18.72 -12.86 -8.36
CA LEU A 53 17.91 -11.79 -7.78
C LEU A 53 16.42 -11.96 -8.06
N ASP A 54 16.02 -12.49 -9.21
CA ASP A 54 14.64 -12.84 -9.52
C ASP A 54 14.12 -13.91 -8.54
N GLN A 55 14.94 -14.94 -8.26
CA GLN A 55 14.53 -15.99 -7.32
C GLN A 55 14.39 -15.47 -5.89
N LEU A 56 15.33 -14.65 -5.42
CA LEU A 56 15.24 -14.01 -4.10
C LEU A 56 14.01 -13.10 -3.99
N ALA A 57 13.74 -12.29 -5.02
CA ALA A 57 12.55 -11.44 -5.07
C ALA A 57 11.26 -12.27 -5.04
N ARG A 58 11.19 -13.41 -5.73
CA ARG A 58 10.03 -14.33 -5.68
C ARG A 58 9.80 -14.88 -4.28
N VAL A 59 10.85 -15.32 -3.60
CA VAL A 59 10.75 -15.84 -2.22
C VAL A 59 10.23 -14.75 -1.29
N TYR A 60 10.80 -13.54 -1.36
CA TYR A 60 10.35 -12.39 -0.59
C TYR A 60 8.85 -12.08 -0.84
N ILE A 61 8.47 -11.93 -2.10
CA ILE A 61 7.10 -11.61 -2.50
C ILE A 61 6.14 -12.72 -2.06
N SER A 62 6.53 -13.98 -2.25
CA SER A 62 5.71 -15.13 -1.83
C SER A 62 5.49 -15.14 -0.31
N PHE A 63 6.53 -14.86 0.48
CA PHE A 63 6.43 -14.80 1.94
C PHE A 63 5.47 -13.70 2.40
N PHE A 64 5.71 -12.44 1.98
CA PHE A 64 4.89 -11.31 2.43
C PHE A 64 3.44 -11.37 1.93
N ARG A 65 3.18 -11.91 0.75
CA ARG A 65 1.81 -12.09 0.23
C ARG A 65 1.13 -13.35 0.74
N GLY A 66 1.89 -14.32 1.22
CA GLY A 66 1.37 -15.58 1.74
C GLY A 66 1.14 -15.60 3.25
N THR A 67 1.55 -14.56 3.98
CA THR A 67 1.41 -14.49 5.43
C THR A 67 0.43 -13.38 5.85
N PRO A 68 -0.38 -13.59 6.92
CA PRO A 68 -1.27 -12.54 7.43
C PRO A 68 -0.49 -11.32 7.94
N ILE A 69 -0.95 -10.13 7.60
CA ILE A 69 -0.29 -8.87 7.99
C ILE A 69 -0.15 -8.70 9.50
N MET A 70 -1.12 -9.18 10.27
CA MET A 70 -1.06 -9.17 11.74
C MET A 70 0.09 -10.02 12.28
N VAL A 71 0.34 -11.19 11.67
CA VAL A 71 1.48 -12.04 12.03
C VAL A 71 2.80 -11.34 11.69
N GLN A 72 2.86 -10.67 10.54
CA GLN A 72 4.04 -9.88 10.16
C GLN A 72 4.32 -8.74 11.16
N LEU A 73 3.27 -8.04 11.64
CA LEU A 73 3.39 -7.01 12.69
C LEU A 73 4.06 -7.58 13.95
N PHE A 74 3.61 -8.72 14.42
CA PHE A 74 4.20 -9.35 15.61
C PHE A 74 5.64 -9.85 15.37
N ILE A 75 5.93 -10.41 14.19
CA ILE A 75 7.28 -10.85 13.84
C ILE A 75 8.23 -9.64 13.83
N VAL A 76 7.84 -8.52 13.25
CA VAL A 76 8.69 -7.33 13.18
C VAL A 76 8.82 -6.70 14.57
N PHE A 77 7.72 -6.50 15.29
CA PHE A 77 7.70 -5.82 16.57
C PHE A 77 8.47 -6.57 17.68
N TYR A 78 8.34 -7.89 17.76
CA TYR A 78 9.06 -8.71 18.74
C TYR A 78 10.37 -9.27 18.19
N GLY A 79 10.43 -9.57 16.89
CA GLY A 79 11.58 -10.23 16.28
C GLY A 79 12.77 -9.30 16.07
N ILE A 80 12.53 -8.04 15.64
CA ILE A 80 13.66 -7.09 15.45
C ILE A 80 14.43 -6.84 16.75
N PRO A 81 13.77 -6.49 17.88
CA PRO A 81 14.50 -6.36 19.16
C PRO A 81 15.22 -7.63 19.60
N ALA A 82 14.58 -8.80 19.44
CA ALA A 82 15.19 -10.08 19.81
C ALA A 82 16.45 -10.38 18.97
N LEU A 83 16.43 -10.13 17.67
CA LEU A 83 17.56 -10.33 16.77
C LEU A 83 18.66 -9.29 16.99
N SER A 84 18.29 -8.03 17.25
CA SER A 84 19.25 -6.94 17.47
C SER A 84 20.06 -7.15 18.75
N SER A 85 19.47 -7.73 19.78
CA SER A 85 20.17 -8.07 21.03
C SER A 85 21.30 -9.09 20.84
N ILE A 86 21.17 -10.01 19.85
CA ILE A 86 22.21 -10.99 19.52
C ILE A 86 23.48 -10.31 18.97
N VAL A 87 23.32 -9.19 18.26
CA VAL A 87 24.43 -8.41 17.70
C VAL A 87 24.87 -7.24 18.60
N GLY A 88 24.36 -7.19 19.84
CA GLY A 88 24.72 -6.19 20.84
C GLY A 88 24.04 -4.81 20.66
N ILE A 89 22.98 -4.73 19.85
CA ILE A 89 22.19 -3.51 19.66
C ILE A 89 20.89 -3.67 20.45
N ASP A 90 20.63 -2.74 21.38
CA ASP A 90 19.37 -2.76 22.13
C ASP A 90 18.28 -1.93 21.43
N LEU A 91 17.30 -2.62 20.84
CA LEU A 91 16.09 -2.03 20.27
C LEU A 91 14.82 -2.38 21.06
N SER A 92 14.97 -2.79 22.34
CA SER A 92 13.84 -3.18 23.19
C SER A 92 12.83 -2.05 23.42
N GLN A 93 13.26 -0.80 23.29
CA GLN A 93 12.44 0.41 23.43
C GLN A 93 11.97 0.99 22.09
N MET A 94 11.98 0.17 21.02
CA MET A 94 11.50 0.63 19.72
C MET A 94 10.02 1.03 19.79
N ASP A 95 9.72 2.26 19.37
CA ASP A 95 8.33 2.72 19.31
C ASP A 95 7.51 1.83 18.36
N PRO A 96 6.36 1.30 18.80
CA PRO A 96 5.46 0.49 17.97
C PRO A 96 5.09 1.13 16.63
N LEU A 97 5.07 2.46 16.56
CA LEU A 97 4.78 3.21 15.34
C LEU A 97 5.78 2.88 14.22
N TYR A 98 7.10 2.85 14.54
CA TYR A 98 8.12 2.51 13.54
C TYR A 98 8.07 1.05 13.13
N ALA A 99 7.75 0.14 14.06
CA ALA A 99 7.53 -1.27 13.75
C ALA A 99 6.35 -1.46 12.77
N ALA A 100 5.24 -0.74 13.00
CA ALA A 100 4.09 -0.76 12.12
C ALA A 100 4.45 -0.23 10.72
N ILE A 101 5.10 0.95 10.62
CA ILE A 101 5.52 1.53 9.35
C ILE A 101 6.46 0.57 8.60
N ALA A 102 7.45 -0.01 9.29
CA ALA A 102 8.38 -0.98 8.67
C ALA A 102 7.64 -2.21 8.15
N THR A 103 6.72 -2.78 8.94
CA THR A 103 5.94 -3.96 8.54
C THR A 103 5.11 -3.68 7.31
N TYR A 104 4.34 -2.58 7.32
CA TYR A 104 3.50 -2.22 6.17
C TYR A 104 4.33 -1.83 4.96
N ALA A 105 5.52 -1.22 5.13
CA ALA A 105 6.45 -0.94 4.04
C ALA A 105 6.97 -2.23 3.39
N LEU A 106 7.42 -3.19 4.19
CA LEU A 106 7.88 -4.49 3.69
C LEU A 106 6.75 -5.26 2.99
N SER A 107 5.56 -5.29 3.58
CA SER A 107 4.41 -5.98 3.01
C SER A 107 3.93 -5.32 1.70
N SER A 108 3.80 -3.98 1.69
CA SER A 108 3.38 -3.24 0.49
C SER A 108 4.40 -3.34 -0.64
N ALA A 109 5.70 -3.40 -0.34
CA ALA A 109 6.75 -3.59 -1.34
C ALA A 109 6.54 -4.87 -2.16
N ALA A 110 6.13 -5.97 -1.53
CA ALA A 110 5.83 -7.22 -2.22
C ALA A 110 4.63 -7.07 -3.19
N THR A 111 3.59 -6.40 -2.75
CA THR A 111 2.39 -6.18 -3.58
C THR A 111 2.66 -5.17 -4.70
N ILE A 112 3.39 -4.08 -4.41
CA ILE A 112 3.78 -3.06 -5.40
C ILE A 112 4.68 -3.69 -6.48
N ALA A 113 5.63 -4.54 -6.10
CA ALA A 113 6.50 -5.23 -7.08
C ALA A 113 5.68 -6.06 -8.07
N GLU A 114 4.63 -6.75 -7.61
CA GLU A 114 3.73 -7.50 -8.50
C GLU A 114 2.85 -6.58 -9.35
N VAL A 115 2.35 -5.48 -8.80
CA VAL A 115 1.56 -4.48 -9.57
C VAL A 115 2.40 -3.90 -10.70
N ILE A 116 3.66 -3.52 -10.42
CA ILE A 116 4.58 -3.01 -11.44
C ILE A 116 4.86 -4.09 -12.50
N ARG A 117 5.19 -5.31 -12.07
CA ARG A 117 5.47 -6.42 -13.00
C ARG A 117 4.26 -6.76 -13.87
N ALA A 118 3.06 -6.78 -13.28
CA ALA A 118 1.82 -7.02 -14.02
C ALA A 118 1.56 -5.90 -15.04
N GLY A 119 1.76 -4.64 -14.66
CA GLY A 119 1.63 -3.50 -15.57
C GLY A 119 2.59 -3.57 -16.75
N VAL A 120 3.87 -3.93 -16.53
CA VAL A 120 4.84 -4.10 -17.62
C VAL A 120 4.47 -5.27 -18.52
N ASN A 121 4.02 -6.40 -17.96
CA ASN A 121 3.65 -7.59 -18.73
C ASN A 121 2.31 -7.44 -19.47
N SER A 122 1.48 -6.45 -19.13
CA SER A 122 0.22 -6.19 -19.84
C SER A 122 0.39 -5.41 -21.14
N VAL A 123 1.57 -4.82 -21.37
CA VAL A 123 1.88 -4.14 -22.62
C VAL A 123 2.14 -5.18 -23.70
N ASP A 124 1.51 -5.01 -24.86
CA ASP A 124 1.66 -5.92 -26.00
C ASP A 124 3.12 -6.00 -26.47
N ALA A 125 3.63 -7.21 -26.69
CA ALA A 125 5.00 -7.45 -27.10
C ALA A 125 5.33 -6.82 -28.47
N GLY A 126 4.35 -6.70 -29.37
CA GLY A 126 4.50 -6.04 -30.65
C GLY A 126 4.89 -4.57 -30.56
N GLN A 127 4.54 -3.90 -29.43
CA GLN A 127 5.00 -2.52 -29.17
C GLN A 127 6.52 -2.44 -29.04
N ALA A 128 7.14 -3.42 -28.41
CA ALA A 128 8.59 -3.48 -28.28
C ALA A 128 9.26 -3.85 -29.61
N GLU A 129 8.68 -4.79 -30.36
CA GLU A 129 9.18 -5.23 -31.66
C GLU A 129 9.12 -4.09 -32.71
N ALA A 130 8.00 -3.38 -32.76
CA ALA A 130 7.85 -2.20 -33.62
C ALA A 130 8.86 -1.10 -33.28
N ALA A 131 9.09 -0.83 -31.99
CA ALA A 131 10.08 0.14 -31.55
C ALA A 131 11.50 -0.25 -31.95
N TYR A 132 11.86 -1.53 -31.87
CA TYR A 132 13.18 -2.02 -32.33
C TYR A 132 13.32 -1.93 -33.85
N SER A 133 12.27 -2.16 -34.63
CA SER A 133 12.26 -2.07 -36.06
C SER A 133 12.59 -0.68 -36.60
N ILE A 134 12.24 0.38 -35.83
CA ILE A 134 12.58 1.77 -36.14
C ILE A 134 13.88 2.25 -35.48
N GLY A 135 14.68 1.31 -34.92
CA GLY A 135 16.01 1.58 -34.38
C GLY A 135 16.10 2.11 -32.97
N LEU A 136 15.01 2.03 -32.18
CA LEU A 136 15.06 2.40 -30.77
C LEU A 136 15.88 1.38 -29.96
N SER A 137 16.72 1.88 -29.06
CA SER A 137 17.45 1.04 -28.12
C SER A 137 16.50 0.46 -27.05
N ARG A 138 16.88 -0.63 -26.38
CA ARG A 138 16.10 -1.25 -25.30
C ARG A 138 15.67 -0.23 -24.22
N ARG A 139 16.57 0.68 -23.82
CA ARG A 139 16.28 1.73 -22.84
C ARG A 139 15.25 2.73 -23.36
N GLN A 140 15.41 3.16 -24.62
CA GLN A 140 14.46 4.09 -25.25
C GLN A 140 13.08 3.45 -25.40
N THR A 141 13.00 2.21 -25.86
CA THR A 141 11.76 1.43 -25.96
C THR A 141 11.08 1.32 -24.60
N PHE A 142 11.83 0.93 -23.56
CA PHE A 142 11.26 0.80 -22.22
C PHE A 142 10.73 2.14 -21.69
N LEU A 143 11.54 3.20 -21.71
CA LEU A 143 11.17 4.48 -21.09
C LEU A 143 10.12 5.26 -21.90
N ARG A 144 10.11 5.15 -23.24
CA ARG A 144 9.23 5.95 -24.09
C ARG A 144 7.94 5.24 -24.52
N ILE A 145 7.97 3.90 -24.58
CA ILE A 145 6.84 3.11 -25.09
C ILE A 145 6.21 2.26 -23.99
N ILE A 146 7.02 1.41 -23.33
CA ILE A 146 6.49 0.41 -22.39
C ILE A 146 6.08 1.06 -21.05
N LEU A 147 6.98 1.83 -20.45
CA LEU A 147 6.77 2.38 -19.10
C LEU A 147 5.51 3.27 -18.98
N PRO A 148 5.22 4.21 -19.92
CA PRO A 148 3.98 5.00 -19.83
C PRO A 148 2.72 4.14 -19.89
N GLN A 149 2.70 3.14 -20.78
CA GLN A 149 1.58 2.21 -20.89
C GLN A 149 1.43 1.33 -19.66
N ALA A 150 2.55 0.80 -19.14
CA ALA A 150 2.59 -0.02 -17.94
C ALA A 150 2.09 0.74 -16.70
N LEU A 151 2.50 2.02 -16.54
CA LEU A 151 2.03 2.87 -15.44
C LEU A 151 0.50 3.09 -15.51
N TYR A 152 -0.01 3.32 -16.70
CA TYR A 152 -1.44 3.46 -16.91
C TYR A 152 -2.20 2.19 -16.51
N GLN A 153 -1.73 1.02 -16.93
CA GLN A 153 -2.34 -0.28 -16.59
C GLN A 153 -2.20 -0.64 -15.11
N ALA A 154 -1.12 -0.18 -14.45
CA ALA A 154 -0.87 -0.44 -13.04
C ALA A 154 -1.69 0.47 -12.09
N LEU A 155 -2.10 1.66 -12.54
CA LEU A 155 -2.70 2.70 -11.69
C LEU A 155 -3.97 2.26 -10.95
N PRO A 156 -4.97 1.57 -11.56
CA PRO A 156 -6.15 1.09 -10.84
C PRO A 156 -5.80 0.11 -9.72
N ASN A 157 -4.87 -0.81 -9.99
CA ASN A 157 -4.40 -1.79 -9.01
C ASN A 157 -3.65 -1.12 -7.86
N PHE A 158 -2.88 -0.06 -8.15
CA PHE A 158 -2.22 0.73 -7.12
C PHE A 158 -3.23 1.48 -6.24
N GLY A 159 -4.29 2.05 -6.81
CA GLY A 159 -5.37 2.66 -6.05
C GLY A 159 -6.05 1.67 -5.09
N ASN A 160 -6.38 0.48 -5.56
CA ASN A 160 -6.95 -0.59 -4.74
C ASN A 160 -6.00 -1.03 -3.61
N LEU A 161 -4.70 -1.09 -3.90
CA LEU A 161 -3.66 -1.39 -2.90
C LEU A 161 -3.65 -0.35 -1.78
N VAL A 162 -3.66 0.95 -2.11
CA VAL A 162 -3.67 2.03 -1.11
C VAL A 162 -4.89 1.93 -0.19
N ILE A 163 -6.08 1.69 -0.76
CA ILE A 163 -7.32 1.51 0.01
C ILE A 163 -7.26 0.24 0.87
N GLY A 164 -6.63 -0.83 0.39
CA GLY A 164 -6.38 -2.05 1.16
C GLY A 164 -5.53 -1.75 2.39
N TYR A 165 -4.36 -1.14 2.20
CA TYR A 165 -3.45 -0.79 3.31
C TYR A 165 -4.04 0.24 4.28
N LEU A 166 -4.91 1.18 3.82
CA LEU A 166 -5.66 2.03 4.75
C LEU A 166 -6.46 1.19 5.76
N LYS A 167 -7.11 0.13 5.32
CA LYS A 167 -7.86 -0.78 6.21
C LYS A 167 -6.92 -1.58 7.11
N ASP A 168 -5.81 -2.06 6.56
CA ASP A 168 -4.82 -2.86 7.28
C ASP A 168 -4.13 -2.06 8.40
N THR A 169 -4.01 -0.71 8.27
CA THR A 169 -3.47 0.13 9.37
C THR A 169 -4.25 -0.04 10.67
N SER A 170 -5.55 -0.39 10.59
CA SER A 170 -6.37 -0.66 11.76
C SER A 170 -5.83 -1.76 12.68
N LEU A 171 -4.95 -2.64 12.18
CA LEU A 171 -4.33 -3.71 12.95
C LEU A 171 -3.12 -3.25 13.77
N ALA A 172 -2.58 -2.05 13.52
CA ALA A 172 -1.42 -1.53 14.23
C ALA A 172 -1.65 -1.36 15.74
N PHE A 173 -2.90 -1.18 16.17
CA PHE A 173 -3.22 -1.11 17.60
C PHE A 173 -2.84 -2.39 18.36
N SER A 174 -2.79 -3.54 17.70
CA SER A 174 -2.46 -4.82 18.32
C SER A 174 -1.01 -4.88 18.88
N ILE A 175 -0.14 -4.02 18.39
CA ILE A 175 1.23 -3.84 18.91
C ILE A 175 1.41 -2.55 19.72
N GLY A 176 0.30 -1.88 20.08
CA GLY A 176 0.30 -0.70 20.94
C GLY A 176 0.31 0.65 20.23
N VAL A 177 0.15 0.71 18.91
CA VAL A 177 0.06 1.99 18.18
C VAL A 177 -1.25 2.69 18.52
N MET A 178 -1.15 3.96 18.94
CA MET A 178 -2.29 4.79 19.25
C MET A 178 -2.73 5.59 18.01
N ASP A 179 -3.20 4.87 17.01
CA ASP A 179 -3.86 5.42 15.82
C ASP A 179 -5.38 5.56 16.04
N MET A 180 -6.15 5.75 14.98
CA MET A 180 -7.61 5.85 15.07
C MET A 180 -8.24 4.59 15.67
N SER A 181 -7.77 3.40 15.35
CA SER A 181 -8.25 2.12 15.90
C SER A 181 -7.79 1.91 17.34
N GLY A 182 -6.56 2.27 17.69
CA GLY A 182 -6.04 2.24 19.06
C GLY A 182 -6.84 3.17 19.99
N ARG A 183 -7.21 4.37 19.48
CA ARG A 183 -8.09 5.26 20.23
C ARG A 183 -9.49 4.67 20.39
N GLY A 184 -10.02 4.02 19.35
CA GLY A 184 -11.28 3.30 19.42
C GLY A 184 -11.28 2.24 20.53
N GLN A 185 -10.23 1.43 20.60
CA GLN A 185 -10.09 0.42 21.66
C GLN A 185 -10.06 1.04 23.07
N THR A 186 -9.41 2.19 23.23
CA THR A 186 -9.41 2.94 24.48
C THR A 186 -10.82 3.41 24.85
N LEU A 187 -11.56 3.95 23.87
CA LEU A 187 -12.95 4.40 24.09
C LEU A 187 -13.87 3.24 24.47
N ILE A 188 -13.72 2.06 23.84
CA ILE A 188 -14.47 0.86 24.21
C ILE A 188 -14.26 0.52 25.69
N THR A 189 -12.99 0.50 26.13
CA THR A 189 -12.65 0.17 27.51
C THR A 189 -13.21 1.18 28.52
N LEU A 190 -13.21 2.48 28.16
CA LEU A 190 -13.68 3.55 29.06
C LEU A 190 -15.19 3.68 29.10
N SER A 191 -15.88 3.51 27.98
CA SER A 191 -17.29 3.79 27.82
C SER A 191 -18.20 2.56 27.99
N ASN A 192 -17.67 1.36 27.68
CA ASN A 192 -18.43 0.11 27.51
C ASN A 192 -19.48 0.17 26.39
N HIS A 193 -19.22 1.01 25.33
CA HIS A 193 -20.03 1.16 24.12
C HIS A 193 -19.27 0.67 22.88
N ALA A 194 -18.99 -0.65 22.83
CA ALA A 194 -18.16 -1.22 21.76
C ALA A 194 -18.78 -1.07 20.37
N LEU A 195 -20.08 -1.34 20.25
CA LEU A 195 -20.77 -1.31 18.95
C LEU A 195 -20.77 0.10 18.36
N GLU A 196 -21.06 1.13 19.18
CA GLU A 196 -21.10 2.53 18.75
C GLU A 196 -19.72 3.02 18.31
N VAL A 197 -18.66 2.63 19.02
CA VAL A 197 -17.28 2.96 18.63
C VAL A 197 -16.92 2.31 17.30
N TYR A 198 -17.24 1.02 17.09
CA TYR A 198 -16.96 0.35 15.82
C TYR A 198 -17.77 0.91 14.65
N ILE A 199 -19.03 1.33 14.88
CA ILE A 199 -19.83 2.03 13.87
C ILE A 199 -19.16 3.36 13.51
N SER A 200 -18.72 4.15 14.51
CA SER A 200 -18.04 5.42 14.31
C SER A 200 -16.73 5.26 13.53
N LEU A 201 -15.90 4.26 13.88
CA LEU A 201 -14.70 3.90 13.14
C LEU A 201 -15.03 3.53 11.69
N SER A 202 -16.05 2.69 11.49
CA SER A 202 -16.47 2.25 10.16
C SER A 202 -16.88 3.43 9.27
N ILE A 203 -17.59 4.42 9.82
CA ILE A 203 -17.99 5.64 9.10
C ILE A 203 -16.72 6.41 8.65
N ILE A 204 -15.76 6.65 9.55
CA ILE A 204 -14.56 7.44 9.23
C ILE A 204 -13.69 6.70 8.22
N TYR A 205 -13.45 5.39 8.41
CA TYR A 205 -12.68 4.58 7.45
C TYR A 205 -13.36 4.56 6.07
N TYR A 206 -14.69 4.39 6.03
CA TYR A 206 -15.45 4.37 4.78
C TYR A 206 -15.34 5.71 4.03
N LEU A 207 -15.57 6.84 4.72
CA LEU A 207 -15.46 8.16 4.12
C LEU A 207 -14.04 8.43 3.60
N THR A 208 -13.02 8.04 4.37
CA THR A 208 -11.61 8.17 3.96
C THR A 208 -11.30 7.30 2.74
N ALA A 209 -11.78 6.05 2.71
CA ALA A 209 -11.60 5.16 1.57
C ALA A 209 -12.29 5.70 0.31
N VAL A 210 -13.51 6.23 0.44
CA VAL A 210 -14.25 6.87 -0.67
C VAL A 210 -13.51 8.08 -1.21
N LEU A 211 -12.95 8.94 -0.34
CA LEU A 211 -12.15 10.09 -0.77
C LEU A 211 -10.89 9.66 -1.55
N LEU A 212 -10.19 8.64 -1.07
CA LEU A 212 -9.04 8.08 -1.79
C LEU A 212 -9.46 7.49 -3.14
N GLU A 213 -10.54 6.72 -3.18
CA GLU A 213 -11.06 6.12 -4.43
C GLU A 213 -11.41 7.19 -5.47
N TYR A 214 -12.10 8.26 -5.09
CA TYR A 214 -12.39 9.38 -5.98
C TYR A 214 -11.11 10.09 -6.46
N SER A 215 -10.12 10.25 -5.57
CA SER A 215 -8.84 10.83 -5.92
C SER A 215 -8.09 10.00 -6.97
N PHE A 216 -8.05 8.67 -6.80
CA PHE A 216 -7.44 7.76 -7.78
C PHE A 216 -8.21 7.75 -9.10
N LYS A 217 -9.54 7.67 -9.09
CA LYS A 217 -10.37 7.74 -10.31
C LYS A 217 -10.15 9.06 -11.08
N TRP A 218 -9.93 10.16 -10.38
CA TRP A 218 -9.63 11.44 -11.01
C TRP A 218 -8.24 11.43 -11.67
N ILE A 219 -7.21 10.87 -10.99
CA ILE A 219 -5.87 10.68 -11.57
C ILE A 219 -5.95 9.77 -12.80
N GLU A 220 -6.64 8.63 -12.72
CA GLU A 220 -6.84 7.70 -13.84
C GLU A 220 -7.45 8.40 -15.07
N LYS A 221 -8.50 9.19 -14.86
CA LYS A 221 -9.13 9.93 -15.95
C LYS A 221 -8.18 10.93 -16.62
N ARG A 222 -7.31 11.59 -15.86
CA ARG A 222 -6.30 12.51 -16.41
C ARG A 222 -5.24 11.77 -17.23
N VAL A 223 -4.69 10.70 -16.66
CA VAL A 223 -3.67 9.88 -17.35
C VAL A 223 -4.24 9.25 -18.61
N LYS A 224 -5.50 8.77 -18.57
CA LYS A 224 -6.19 8.25 -19.76
C LYS A 224 -6.31 9.28 -20.88
N LYS A 225 -6.68 10.51 -20.55
CA LYS A 225 -6.84 11.59 -21.54
C LYS A 225 -5.51 11.93 -22.22
N GLU A 226 -4.41 11.88 -21.50
CA GLU A 226 -3.07 12.11 -22.07
C GLU A 226 -2.66 10.95 -22.97
N ASN A 227 -2.90 9.70 -22.56
CA ASN A 227 -2.54 8.52 -23.36
C ASN A 227 -3.34 8.46 -24.67
N THR A 228 -4.64 8.82 -24.66
CA THR A 228 -5.46 8.90 -25.87
C THR A 228 -4.97 10.00 -26.83
N ARG A 229 -4.42 11.09 -26.33
CA ARG A 229 -3.78 12.10 -27.19
C ARG A 229 -2.51 11.59 -27.86
N PHE A 230 -1.73 10.77 -27.15
CA PHE A 230 -0.53 10.14 -27.74
C PHE A 230 -0.90 9.13 -28.85
N THR A 231 -1.89 8.28 -28.64
CA THR A 231 -2.35 7.32 -29.67
C THR A 231 -2.94 8.04 -30.89
N SER A 232 -3.73 9.09 -30.71
CA SER A 232 -4.34 9.84 -31.83
C SER A 232 -3.32 10.62 -32.67
N ILE A 233 -2.09 10.85 -32.20
CA ILE A 233 -1.01 11.47 -33.00
C ILE A 233 -0.36 10.42 -33.92
N PHE A 234 -0.47 9.14 -33.58
CA PHE A 234 0.07 8.01 -34.37
C PHE A 234 -0.97 7.30 -35.25
N ASP A 235 -2.27 7.56 -35.04
CA ASP A 235 -3.35 7.20 -35.96
C ASP A 235 -3.40 8.22 -37.13
N ILE A 236 -2.25 8.39 -37.81
CA ILE A 236 -2.20 9.00 -39.14
C ILE A 236 -2.64 7.91 -40.09
N GLU A 237 -3.83 8.13 -40.70
CA GLU A 237 -4.47 7.41 -41.79
C GLU A 237 -3.52 6.51 -42.58
N LEU A 238 -3.77 5.18 -42.55
CA LEU A 238 -3.41 4.24 -43.59
C LEU A 238 -4.62 4.06 -44.50
#